data_8478e701014ea335c0350ec3ec21293a
#
_entry.id   8478e701014ea335c0350ec3ec21293a
#
_cell.length_a   1.000
_cell.length_b   1.000
_cell.length_c   1.000
_cell.angle_alpha   90.00
_cell.angle_beta   90.00
_cell.angle_gamma   90.00
#
_symmetry.space_group_name_H-M   'P 1'
#
loop_
_entity.id
_entity.type
_entity.pdbx_description
1 polymer ?
#
loop_
_entity_poly.entity_id
_entity_poly.type
_entity_poly.pdbx_seq_one_letter_code
_entity_poly.pdbx_strand_id
1 'polypeptide(L)'
;SGSGKSTLMKLLLKEVEPTSGKIVVNDMNLGKMPRHYVPKYRRRLGMVFQDFRLLRDRTVYENVAFAQRVIGVSTRRIKESVPAMLQMVGLSAKYKMFPQQISGGEQQRVAIARALINRPEVLLADEPTGNLDSQNADEIMRLLEEINRMGTTVVVVTHSEEIVARMHKRVITMERGCVISDEIRG
;
A
#
# COMPACT_ATOMS: atom_id res chain seq x y z
N SER A 1 -0.01 -5.25 19.30
CA SER A 1 -0.91 -6.27 18.71
C SER A 1 -2.29 -6.21 19.40
N GLY A 2 -3.38 -6.38 18.67
CA GLY A 2 -4.74 -6.41 19.28
C GLY A 2 -5.48 -5.06 19.32
N SER A 3 -4.88 -3.96 18.87
CA SER A 3 -5.53 -2.63 18.88
C SER A 3 -6.64 -2.42 17.82
N GLY A 4 -6.88 -3.41 16.93
CA GLY A 4 -7.92 -3.32 15.89
C GLY A 4 -7.47 -2.79 14.53
N LYS A 5 -6.20 -2.37 14.37
CA LYS A 5 -5.66 -1.81 13.11
C LYS A 5 -5.82 -2.75 11.92
N SER A 6 -5.45 -4.03 12.07
CA SER A 6 -5.60 -5.03 10.99
C SER A 6 -7.07 -5.30 10.66
N THR A 7 -7.97 -5.21 11.65
CA THR A 7 -9.42 -5.31 11.42
C THR A 7 -9.92 -4.12 10.61
N LEU A 8 -9.46 -2.91 10.92
CA LEU A 8 -9.77 -1.71 10.14
C LEU A 8 -9.32 -1.87 8.68
N MET A 9 -8.10 -2.38 8.45
CA MET A 9 -7.61 -2.65 7.08
C MET A 9 -8.49 -3.64 6.33
N LYS A 10 -8.91 -4.74 6.99
CA LYS A 10 -9.83 -5.72 6.40
C LYS A 10 -11.21 -5.14 6.09
N LEU A 11 -11.72 -4.24 6.92
CA LEU A 11 -12.96 -3.50 6.67
C LEU A 11 -12.83 -2.59 5.45
N LEU A 12 -11.72 -1.83 5.35
CA LEU A 12 -11.44 -0.97 4.19
C LEU A 12 -11.26 -1.78 2.89
N LEU A 13 -10.65 -2.98 2.97
CA LEU A 13 -10.53 -3.90 1.83
C LEU A 13 -11.84 -4.65 1.52
N LYS A 14 -12.90 -4.46 2.33
CA LYS A 14 -14.15 -5.21 2.20
C LYS A 14 -13.93 -6.74 2.28
N GLU A 15 -12.98 -7.17 3.11
CA GLU A 15 -12.75 -8.58 3.44
C GLU A 15 -13.70 -9.07 4.54
N VAL A 16 -14.08 -8.15 5.44
CA VAL A 16 -15.06 -8.36 6.49
C VAL A 16 -16.11 -7.27 6.46
N GLU A 17 -17.32 -7.58 6.98
CA GLU A 17 -18.40 -6.62 7.11
C GLU A 17 -18.41 -6.01 8.52
N PRO A 18 -18.77 -4.72 8.65
CA PRO A 18 -19.00 -4.15 9.97
C PRO A 18 -20.27 -4.75 10.60
N THR A 19 -20.24 -5.03 11.90
CA THR A 19 -21.43 -5.48 12.66
C THR A 19 -22.50 -4.40 12.71
N SER A 20 -22.08 -3.14 12.77
CA SER A 20 -22.95 -1.96 12.77
C SER A 20 -22.22 -0.74 12.24
N GLY A 21 -22.92 0.34 11.99
CA GLY A 21 -22.35 1.60 11.51
C GLY A 21 -22.18 1.64 9.99
N LYS A 22 -21.40 2.63 9.52
CA LYS A 22 -21.21 2.94 8.09
C LYS A 22 -19.74 3.19 7.78
N ILE A 23 -19.26 2.59 6.70
CA ILE A 23 -17.91 2.85 6.16
C ILE A 23 -18.07 3.46 4.78
N VAL A 24 -17.47 4.63 4.57
CA VAL A 24 -17.47 5.33 3.30
C VAL A 24 -16.02 5.57 2.86
N VAL A 25 -15.68 5.16 1.65
CA VAL A 25 -14.38 5.39 1.02
C VAL A 25 -14.62 6.03 -0.34
N ASN A 26 -14.11 7.25 -0.55
CA ASN A 26 -14.30 8.02 -1.79
C ASN A 26 -15.77 8.01 -2.25
N ASP A 27 -16.67 8.46 -1.39
CA ASP A 27 -18.14 8.53 -1.58
C ASP A 27 -18.84 7.17 -1.76
N MET A 28 -18.11 6.06 -1.71
CA MET A 28 -18.68 4.72 -1.79
C MET A 28 -19.00 4.16 -0.40
N ASN A 29 -20.27 3.89 -0.17
CA ASN A 29 -20.70 3.20 1.06
C ASN A 29 -20.43 1.69 0.92
N LEU A 30 -19.43 1.18 1.66
CA LEU A 30 -19.03 -0.21 1.59
C LEU A 30 -20.13 -1.18 2.08
N GLY A 31 -20.92 -0.79 3.09
CA GLY A 31 -22.02 -1.62 3.59
C GLY A 31 -23.13 -1.86 2.57
N LYS A 32 -23.31 -0.94 1.61
CA LYS A 32 -24.31 -1.06 0.53
C LYS A 32 -23.73 -1.61 -0.78
N MET A 33 -22.42 -1.92 -0.82
CA MET A 33 -21.75 -2.37 -2.03
C MET A 33 -22.07 -3.83 -2.34
N PRO A 34 -22.64 -4.14 -3.52
CA PRO A 34 -22.94 -5.52 -3.92
C PRO A 34 -21.64 -6.32 -4.14
N ARG A 35 -21.66 -7.61 -3.83
CA ARG A 35 -20.48 -8.49 -3.89
C ARG A 35 -19.76 -8.50 -5.24
N HIS A 36 -20.50 -8.44 -6.35
CA HIS A 36 -19.91 -8.42 -7.69
C HIS A 36 -19.14 -7.13 -7.99
N TYR A 37 -19.37 -6.05 -7.25
CA TYR A 37 -18.66 -4.78 -7.40
C TYR A 37 -17.35 -4.72 -6.60
N VAL A 38 -17.18 -5.57 -5.57
CA VAL A 38 -16.00 -5.59 -4.70
C VAL A 38 -14.67 -5.71 -5.47
N PRO A 39 -14.53 -6.56 -6.52
CA PRO A 39 -13.30 -6.61 -7.31
C PRO A 39 -13.00 -5.27 -8.00
N LYS A 40 -14.00 -4.56 -8.48
CA LYS A 40 -13.84 -3.24 -9.12
C LYS A 40 -13.42 -2.18 -8.09
N TYR A 41 -14.01 -2.21 -6.91
CA TYR A 41 -13.62 -1.35 -5.79
C TYR A 41 -12.17 -1.59 -5.38
N ARG A 42 -11.75 -2.85 -5.19
CA ARG A 42 -10.39 -3.19 -4.79
C ARG A 42 -9.32 -2.75 -5.80
N ARG A 43 -9.66 -2.59 -7.09
CA ARG A 43 -8.75 -2.04 -8.11
C ARG A 43 -8.44 -0.56 -7.88
N ARG A 44 -9.25 0.15 -7.11
CA ARG A 44 -9.04 1.55 -6.71
C ARG A 44 -8.18 1.67 -5.45
N LEU A 45 -7.82 0.55 -4.84
CA LEU A 45 -6.97 0.47 -3.65
C LEU A 45 -5.63 -0.16 -4.02
N GLY A 46 -4.54 0.42 -3.52
CA GLY A 46 -3.24 -0.23 -3.46
C GLY A 46 -3.03 -0.83 -2.07
N MET A 47 -2.36 -1.96 -1.99
CA MET A 47 -2.01 -2.58 -0.69
C MET A 47 -0.54 -2.93 -0.64
N VAL A 48 0.12 -2.48 0.42
CA VAL A 48 1.51 -2.79 0.76
C VAL A 48 1.51 -3.53 2.09
N PHE A 49 2.21 -4.66 2.15
CA PHE A 49 2.30 -5.52 3.33
C PHE A 49 3.69 -5.47 3.94
N GLN A 50 3.80 -5.74 5.22
CA GLN A 50 5.06 -5.82 5.95
C GLN A 50 6.01 -6.90 5.38
N ASP A 51 5.48 -8.03 4.91
CA ASP A 51 6.21 -9.18 4.37
C ASP A 51 6.39 -9.12 2.83
N PHE A 52 6.23 -7.94 2.23
CA PHE A 52 6.35 -7.62 0.81
C PHE A 52 5.41 -8.43 -0.11
N ARG A 53 5.13 -9.69 0.16
CA ARG A 53 4.32 -10.63 -0.62
C ARG A 53 4.67 -10.65 -2.11
N LEU A 54 5.97 -10.65 -2.40
CA LEU A 54 6.45 -10.76 -3.76
C LEU A 54 6.38 -12.21 -4.26
N LEU A 55 6.11 -12.35 -5.55
CA LEU A 55 6.19 -13.62 -6.26
C LEU A 55 7.67 -13.99 -6.43
N ARG A 56 8.14 -15.00 -5.70
CA ARG A 56 9.56 -15.35 -5.61
C ARG A 56 10.14 -15.94 -6.91
N ASP A 57 9.29 -16.54 -7.74
CA ASP A 57 9.59 -17.12 -9.04
C ASP A 57 9.46 -16.12 -10.20
N ARG A 58 9.25 -14.83 -9.89
CA ARG A 58 9.07 -13.75 -10.84
C ARG A 58 10.09 -12.63 -10.61
N THR A 59 10.53 -12.03 -11.71
CA THR A 59 11.43 -10.88 -11.67
C THR A 59 10.75 -9.65 -11.05
N VAL A 60 11.52 -8.63 -10.73
CA VAL A 60 11.04 -7.31 -10.30
C VAL A 60 10.02 -6.75 -11.31
N TYR A 61 10.35 -6.78 -12.61
CA TYR A 61 9.44 -6.38 -13.67
C TYR A 61 8.13 -7.16 -13.65
N GLU A 62 8.21 -8.48 -13.56
CA GLU A 62 7.05 -9.35 -13.60
C GLU A 62 6.16 -9.22 -12.37
N ASN A 63 6.73 -8.95 -11.19
CA ASN A 63 5.99 -8.65 -9.97
C ASN A 63 5.11 -7.41 -10.15
N VAL A 64 5.65 -6.32 -10.73
CA VAL A 64 4.88 -5.10 -10.98
C VAL A 64 3.87 -5.31 -12.11
N ALA A 65 4.28 -5.95 -13.21
CA ALA A 65 3.43 -6.25 -14.37
C ALA A 65 2.23 -7.15 -14.00
N PHE A 66 2.38 -8.01 -13.01
CA PHE A 66 1.34 -8.93 -12.56
C PHE A 66 0.05 -8.22 -12.19
N ALA A 67 0.13 -7.11 -11.46
CA ALA A 67 -1.04 -6.34 -11.04
C ALA A 67 -1.86 -5.80 -12.23
N GLN A 68 -1.20 -5.45 -13.33
CA GLN A 68 -1.87 -5.02 -14.56
C GLN A 68 -2.40 -6.19 -15.38
N ARG A 69 -1.67 -7.31 -15.43
CA ARG A 69 -2.12 -8.52 -16.15
C ARG A 69 -3.43 -9.07 -15.57
N VAL A 70 -3.54 -9.10 -14.25
CA VAL A 70 -4.75 -9.59 -13.55
C VAL A 70 -6.00 -8.81 -13.91
N ILE A 71 -5.87 -7.52 -14.20
CA ILE A 71 -7.01 -6.67 -14.58
C ILE A 71 -7.20 -6.52 -16.09
N GLY A 72 -6.41 -7.27 -16.90
CA GLY A 72 -6.56 -7.33 -18.35
C GLY A 72 -5.95 -6.14 -19.11
N VAL A 73 -4.97 -5.45 -18.55
CA VAL A 73 -4.24 -4.39 -19.27
C VAL A 73 -3.43 -5.01 -20.41
N SER A 74 -3.47 -4.37 -21.59
CA SER A 74 -2.77 -4.86 -22.78
C SER A 74 -1.24 -4.91 -22.58
N THR A 75 -0.59 -5.90 -23.20
CA THR A 75 0.87 -6.07 -23.14
C THR A 75 1.63 -4.80 -23.58
N ARG A 76 1.10 -4.07 -24.57
CA ARG A 76 1.70 -2.80 -25.03
C ARG A 76 1.76 -1.78 -23.88
N ARG A 77 0.64 -1.54 -23.17
CA ARG A 77 0.59 -0.61 -22.04
C ARG A 77 1.47 -1.06 -20.88
N ILE A 78 1.53 -2.38 -20.61
CA ILE A 78 2.41 -2.93 -19.57
C ILE A 78 3.88 -2.62 -19.87
N LYS A 79 4.32 -2.80 -21.13
CA LYS A 79 5.68 -2.49 -21.57
C LYS A 79 6.05 -1.00 -21.43
N GLU A 80 5.09 -0.11 -21.45
CA GLU A 80 5.28 1.33 -21.26
C GLU A 80 5.24 1.73 -19.77
N SER A 81 4.25 1.22 -19.04
CA SER A 81 3.97 1.67 -17.67
C SER A 81 4.90 1.07 -16.61
N VAL A 82 5.31 -0.21 -16.76
CA VAL A 82 6.15 -0.87 -15.75
C VAL A 82 7.54 -0.27 -15.67
N PRO A 83 8.27 0.00 -16.78
CA PRO A 83 9.57 0.70 -16.69
C PRO A 83 9.46 2.08 -16.05
N ALA A 84 8.43 2.86 -16.39
CA ALA A 84 8.20 4.18 -15.79
C ALA A 84 7.94 4.08 -14.28
N MET A 85 7.17 3.09 -13.84
CA MET A 85 6.93 2.83 -12.42
C MET A 85 8.21 2.40 -11.69
N LEU A 86 9.02 1.53 -12.30
CA LEU A 86 10.31 1.10 -11.72
C LEU A 86 11.31 2.27 -11.64
N GLN A 87 11.27 3.19 -12.59
CA GLN A 87 12.07 4.42 -12.53
C GLN A 87 11.64 5.29 -11.35
N MET A 88 10.33 5.48 -11.15
CA MET A 88 9.78 6.27 -10.06
C MET A 88 10.24 5.75 -8.67
N VAL A 89 10.32 4.43 -8.50
CA VAL A 89 10.77 3.82 -7.23
C VAL A 89 12.29 3.52 -7.20
N GLY A 90 13.07 4.00 -8.17
CA GLY A 90 14.54 3.85 -8.21
C GLY A 90 15.03 2.44 -8.51
N LEU A 91 14.27 1.60 -9.22
CA LEU A 91 14.60 0.20 -9.50
C LEU A 91 14.83 -0.13 -10.98
N SER A 92 15.06 0.88 -11.84
CA SER A 92 15.25 0.67 -13.28
C SER A 92 16.37 -0.34 -13.60
N ALA A 93 17.50 -0.29 -12.88
CA ALA A 93 18.62 -1.21 -13.10
C ALA A 93 18.37 -2.64 -12.60
N LYS A 94 17.34 -2.84 -11.79
CA LYS A 94 17.03 -4.11 -11.10
C LYS A 94 15.90 -4.92 -11.74
N TYR A 95 15.34 -4.47 -12.86
CA TYR A 95 14.08 -5.00 -13.43
C TYR A 95 14.12 -6.50 -13.78
N LYS A 96 15.30 -7.06 -14.11
CA LYS A 96 15.49 -8.51 -14.39
C LYS A 96 15.82 -9.34 -13.16
N MET A 97 16.10 -8.72 -12.01
CA MET A 97 16.44 -9.43 -10.80
C MET A 97 15.21 -10.08 -10.17
N PHE A 98 15.45 -11.17 -9.44
CA PHE A 98 14.44 -11.83 -8.61
C PHE A 98 14.43 -11.24 -7.19
N PRO A 99 13.32 -11.40 -6.43
CA PRO A 99 13.24 -10.89 -5.07
C PRO A 99 14.41 -11.28 -4.15
N GLN A 100 14.93 -12.52 -4.30
CA GLN A 100 16.06 -13.02 -3.50
C GLN A 100 17.41 -12.34 -3.80
N GLN A 101 17.50 -11.60 -4.90
CA GLN A 101 18.72 -10.94 -5.37
C GLN A 101 18.78 -9.44 -5.01
N ILE A 102 17.76 -8.94 -4.32
CA ILE A 102 17.62 -7.53 -3.96
C ILE A 102 17.41 -7.36 -2.45
N SER A 103 17.79 -6.21 -1.91
CA SER A 103 17.67 -5.89 -0.48
C SER A 103 16.20 -5.81 -0.02
N GLY A 104 15.96 -5.87 1.30
CA GLY A 104 14.63 -5.70 1.88
C GLY A 104 13.97 -4.37 1.51
N GLY A 105 14.72 -3.27 1.53
CA GLY A 105 14.22 -1.96 1.09
C GLY A 105 13.86 -1.92 -0.39
N GLU A 106 14.66 -2.60 -1.24
CA GLU A 106 14.34 -2.76 -2.67
C GLU A 106 13.09 -3.63 -2.88
N GLN A 107 12.93 -4.72 -2.11
CA GLN A 107 11.72 -5.55 -2.15
C GLN A 107 10.49 -4.75 -1.77
N GLN A 108 10.59 -3.89 -0.76
CA GLN A 108 9.48 -3.01 -0.36
C GLN A 108 9.16 -2.00 -1.45
N ARG A 109 10.15 -1.42 -2.12
CA ARG A 109 9.92 -0.53 -3.27
C ARG A 109 9.24 -1.26 -4.44
N VAL A 110 9.55 -2.55 -4.68
CA VAL A 110 8.81 -3.38 -5.66
C VAL A 110 7.36 -3.58 -5.24
N ALA A 111 7.10 -3.85 -3.95
CA ALA A 111 5.74 -4.02 -3.43
C ALA A 111 4.92 -2.72 -3.57
N ILE A 112 5.52 -1.57 -3.29
CA ILE A 112 4.92 -0.25 -3.50
C ILE A 112 4.64 -0.02 -4.99
N ALA A 113 5.60 -0.26 -5.88
CA ALA A 113 5.42 -0.12 -7.33
C ALA A 113 4.28 -1.00 -7.84
N ARG A 114 4.19 -2.24 -7.38
CA ARG A 114 3.08 -3.16 -7.71
C ARG A 114 1.73 -2.64 -7.22
N ALA A 115 1.67 -2.04 -6.05
CA ALA A 115 0.45 -1.45 -5.50
C ALA A 115 0.00 -0.21 -6.28
N LEU A 116 0.95 0.59 -6.80
CA LEU A 116 0.69 1.86 -7.47
C LEU A 116 0.45 1.76 -8.97
N ILE A 117 0.88 0.67 -9.63
CA ILE A 117 0.89 0.58 -11.11
C ILE A 117 -0.50 0.78 -11.74
N ASN A 118 -1.56 0.48 -11.00
CA ASN A 118 -2.95 0.68 -11.42
C ASN A 118 -3.51 2.05 -11.02
N ARG A 119 -2.68 2.98 -10.53
CA ARG A 119 -3.04 4.33 -10.08
C ARG A 119 -4.21 4.31 -9.08
N PRO A 120 -4.02 3.67 -7.92
CA PRO A 120 -5.07 3.62 -6.90
C PRO A 120 -5.36 5.01 -6.35
N GLU A 121 -6.59 5.22 -5.91
CA GLU A 121 -7.00 6.44 -5.21
C GLU A 121 -6.54 6.44 -3.74
N VAL A 122 -6.44 5.24 -3.16
CA VAL A 122 -6.00 5.04 -1.78
C VAL A 122 -4.93 3.96 -1.75
N LEU A 123 -3.80 4.26 -1.10
CA LEU A 123 -2.74 3.30 -0.80
C LEU A 123 -2.81 2.95 0.69
N LEU A 124 -3.04 1.69 0.99
CA LEU A 124 -3.03 1.14 2.34
C LEU A 124 -1.68 0.47 2.58
N ALA A 125 -0.94 0.87 3.60
CA ALA A 125 0.36 0.31 3.93
C ALA A 125 0.35 -0.24 5.38
N ASP A 126 0.44 -1.55 5.51
CA ASP A 126 0.43 -2.25 6.79
C ASP A 126 1.87 -2.53 7.22
N GLU A 127 2.35 -1.82 8.25
CA GLU A 127 3.72 -1.87 8.79
C GLU A 127 4.79 -1.81 7.68
N PRO A 128 4.78 -0.80 6.78
CA PRO A 128 5.59 -0.81 5.55
C PRO A 128 7.10 -0.78 5.80
N THR A 129 7.53 -0.52 7.03
CA THR A 129 8.93 -0.41 7.46
C THR A 129 9.34 -1.44 8.50
N GLY A 130 8.41 -2.31 8.92
CA GLY A 130 8.61 -3.22 10.06
C GLY A 130 9.74 -4.25 9.91
N ASN A 131 10.18 -4.54 8.68
CA ASN A 131 11.26 -5.47 8.38
C ASN A 131 12.51 -4.77 7.80
N LEU A 132 12.64 -3.46 7.98
CA LEU A 132 13.71 -2.65 7.41
C LEU A 132 14.59 -2.02 8.51
N ASP A 133 15.85 -1.78 8.18
CA ASP A 133 16.70 -0.90 8.98
C ASP A 133 16.24 0.56 8.90
N SER A 134 16.74 1.41 9.77
CA SER A 134 16.32 2.81 9.90
C SER A 134 16.50 3.63 8.61
N GLN A 135 17.61 3.41 7.87
CA GLN A 135 17.87 4.14 6.64
C GLN A 135 16.86 3.76 5.55
N ASN A 136 16.65 2.46 5.32
CA ASN A 136 15.65 1.99 4.36
C ASN A 136 14.22 2.38 4.80
N ALA A 137 13.92 2.37 6.10
CA ALA A 137 12.64 2.82 6.62
C ALA A 137 12.37 4.29 6.26
N ASP A 138 13.36 5.17 6.43
CA ASP A 138 13.25 6.58 6.07
C ASP A 138 13.02 6.78 4.56
N GLU A 139 13.74 6.04 3.72
CA GLU A 139 13.55 6.10 2.26
C GLU A 139 12.12 5.68 1.85
N ILE A 140 11.59 4.61 2.47
CA ILE A 140 10.22 4.16 2.20
C ILE A 140 9.20 5.21 2.66
N MET A 141 9.37 5.82 3.83
CA MET A 141 8.44 6.84 4.31
C MET A 141 8.47 8.10 3.42
N ARG A 142 9.64 8.54 2.96
CA ARG A 142 9.75 9.65 1.97
C ARG A 142 9.05 9.30 0.66
N LEU A 143 9.22 8.08 0.15
CA LEU A 143 8.52 7.62 -1.05
C LEU A 143 6.99 7.66 -0.86
N LEU A 144 6.48 7.24 0.29
CA LEU A 144 5.05 7.31 0.60
C LEU A 144 4.54 8.76 0.68
N GLU A 145 5.37 9.70 1.18
CA GLU A 145 5.03 11.12 1.15
C GLU A 145 4.97 11.69 -0.28
N GLU A 146 5.91 11.32 -1.14
CA GLU A 146 5.90 11.73 -2.55
C GLU A 146 4.66 11.22 -3.26
N ILE A 147 4.28 9.96 -3.02
CA ILE A 147 3.05 9.37 -3.54
C ILE A 147 1.82 10.15 -3.07
N ASN A 148 1.79 10.55 -1.81
CA ASN A 148 0.71 11.36 -1.28
C ASN A 148 0.66 12.77 -1.91
N ARG A 149 1.81 13.42 -2.12
CA ARG A 149 1.89 14.73 -2.82
C ARG A 149 1.41 14.64 -4.28
N MET A 150 1.53 13.48 -4.91
CA MET A 150 0.99 13.23 -6.26
C MET A 150 -0.53 13.00 -6.28
N GLY A 151 -1.20 13.06 -5.14
CA GLY A 151 -2.66 13.01 -5.03
C GLY A 151 -3.26 11.67 -4.59
N THR A 152 -2.44 10.65 -4.32
CA THR A 152 -2.93 9.38 -3.74
C THR A 152 -3.14 9.57 -2.23
N THR A 153 -4.30 9.21 -1.70
CA THR A 153 -4.49 9.12 -0.25
C THR A 153 -3.67 7.96 0.31
N VAL A 154 -2.76 8.24 1.25
CA VAL A 154 -1.92 7.20 1.86
C VAL A 154 -2.34 6.98 3.30
N VAL A 155 -2.66 5.75 3.65
CA VAL A 155 -2.98 5.31 5.02
C VAL A 155 -1.88 4.35 5.46
N VAL A 156 -1.09 4.75 6.46
CA VAL A 156 -0.02 3.93 7.04
C VAL A 156 -0.48 3.39 8.38
N VAL A 157 -0.44 2.08 8.55
CA VAL A 157 -0.59 1.43 9.85
C VAL A 157 0.80 1.13 10.38
N THR A 158 1.13 1.65 11.55
CA THR A 158 2.42 1.40 12.21
C THR A 158 2.28 1.42 13.73
N HIS A 159 3.23 0.80 14.41
CA HIS A 159 3.43 0.90 15.86
C HIS A 159 4.68 1.71 16.23
N SER A 160 5.42 2.24 15.23
CA SER A 160 6.62 3.04 15.46
C SER A 160 6.27 4.49 15.79
N GLU A 161 6.39 4.85 17.07
CA GLU A 161 6.20 6.22 17.55
C GLU A 161 7.21 7.19 16.93
N GLU A 162 8.42 6.71 16.65
CA GLU A 162 9.48 7.50 16.00
C GLU A 162 9.08 7.94 14.59
N ILE A 163 8.54 7.02 13.77
CA ILE A 163 8.04 7.34 12.44
C ILE A 163 6.88 8.33 12.53
N VAL A 164 5.93 8.08 13.43
CA VAL A 164 4.77 8.95 13.64
C VAL A 164 5.20 10.36 13.99
N ALA A 165 6.17 10.52 14.91
CA ALA A 165 6.67 11.83 15.35
C ALA A 165 7.36 12.60 14.21
N ARG A 166 8.12 11.91 13.34
CA ARG A 166 8.86 12.54 12.22
C ARG A 166 8.00 12.95 11.04
N MET A 167 6.89 12.25 10.82
CA MET A 167 6.09 12.45 9.59
C MET A 167 5.20 13.70 9.62
N HIS A 168 4.91 14.27 10.79
CA HIS A 168 4.05 15.46 10.92
C HIS A 168 2.73 15.35 10.13
N LYS A 169 2.01 14.26 10.29
CA LYS A 169 0.75 13.97 9.60
C LYS A 169 -0.38 13.76 10.60
N ARG A 170 -1.61 13.67 10.09
CA ARG A 170 -2.76 13.25 10.90
C ARG A 170 -2.53 11.85 11.45
N VAL A 171 -2.68 11.72 12.75
CA VAL A 171 -2.48 10.47 13.50
C VAL A 171 -3.79 10.07 14.16
N ILE A 172 -4.25 8.88 13.84
CA ILE A 172 -5.40 8.24 14.49
C ILE A 172 -4.87 7.15 15.40
N THR A 173 -4.97 7.35 16.70
CA THR A 173 -4.51 6.37 17.69
C THR A 173 -5.64 5.42 18.04
N MET A 174 -5.34 4.12 17.97
CA MET A 174 -6.29 3.05 18.26
C MET A 174 -5.82 2.19 19.42
N GLU A 175 -6.69 1.98 20.38
CA GLU A 175 -6.47 1.07 21.51
C GLU A 175 -7.71 0.21 21.73
N ARG A 176 -7.53 -1.11 21.88
CA ARG A 176 -8.60 -2.11 22.16
C ARG A 176 -9.81 -1.98 21.22
N GLY A 177 -9.56 -1.66 19.94
CA GLY A 177 -10.60 -1.51 18.92
C GLY A 177 -11.32 -0.17 18.90
N CYS A 178 -10.94 0.77 19.77
CA CYS A 178 -11.49 2.13 19.84
C CYS A 178 -10.48 3.16 19.33
N VAL A 179 -10.98 4.22 18.69
CA VAL A 179 -10.19 5.42 18.41
C VAL A 179 -10.13 6.24 19.71
N ILE A 180 -8.91 6.49 20.22
CA ILE A 180 -8.68 7.25 21.44
C ILE A 180 -8.17 8.67 21.18
N SER A 181 -7.54 8.92 20.04
CA SER A 181 -7.22 10.28 19.57
C SER A 181 -7.21 10.34 18.04
N ASP A 182 -7.44 11.55 17.52
CA ASP A 182 -7.39 11.91 16.10
C ASP A 182 -6.81 13.32 16.01
N GLU A 183 -5.51 13.43 15.72
CA GLU A 183 -4.75 14.66 15.83
C GLU A 183 -3.91 14.90 14.57
N ILE A 184 -3.73 16.16 14.20
CA ILE A 184 -2.70 16.57 13.25
C ILE A 184 -1.47 16.92 14.10
N ARG A 185 -0.46 16.06 14.05
CA ARG A 185 0.84 16.34 14.67
C ARG A 185 1.69 17.10 13.65
N GLY A 186 1.64 18.41 13.75
CA GLY A 186 2.42 19.35 12.93
C GLY A 186 3.41 20.12 13.78
#